data_0056303eab43facaa465de44cbbe65ac
#
_entry.id   0056303eab43facaa465de44cbbe65ac
#
_cell.length_a   1.000
_cell.length_b   1.000
_cell.length_c   1.000
_cell.angle_alpha   90.00
_cell.angle_beta   90.00
_cell.angle_gamma   90.00
#
_symmetry.space_group_name_H-M   'P 1'
#
loop_
_entity.id
_entity.type
_entity.pdbx_description
1 polymer ?
#
loop_
_entity_poly.entity_id
_entity_poly.type
_entity_poly.pdbx_seq_one_letter_code
_entity_poly.pdbx_strand_id
1 'polypeptide(L)'
;MTDDPQVVEFHPDDLAVVIAAVDGVRSARSGWVNLAPMVPEDQRRPPLSILGRVFSSRGPDAPMATITAGHERRDGAVGPTSLGLVHPLRQRLRPWLFEHGLAPPVDWKVKQDNPMRGAVWEVPADTPTAPTVTHLMAMATALDKTDADPALRTWMAEIHP
;
A
#
# COMPACT_ATOMS: atom_id res chain seq x y z
N MET A 1 5.73 25.65 1.44
CA MET A 1 5.05 25.17 0.22
C MET A 1 4.60 23.76 0.51
N THR A 2 3.32 23.54 0.66
CA THR A 2 2.76 22.19 0.65
C THR A 2 2.76 21.77 -0.80
N ASP A 3 3.69 20.88 -1.18
CA ASP A 3 3.62 20.24 -2.48
C ASP A 3 2.35 19.37 -2.46
N ASP A 4 1.38 19.76 -3.29
CA ASP A 4 0.16 18.97 -3.45
C ASP A 4 0.56 17.56 -3.95
N PRO A 5 -0.08 16.51 -3.45
CA PRO A 5 0.24 15.16 -3.88
C PRO A 5 -0.02 15.01 -5.39
N GLN A 6 0.91 14.38 -6.07
CA GLN A 6 0.70 14.01 -7.46
C GLN A 6 -0.15 12.74 -7.51
N VAL A 7 -1.24 12.78 -8.25
CA VAL A 7 -2.14 11.63 -8.46
C VAL A 7 -1.99 11.09 -9.87
N VAL A 8 -1.76 9.79 -10.00
CA VAL A 8 -1.61 9.10 -11.29
C VAL A 8 -2.50 7.85 -11.31
N GLU A 9 -3.26 7.69 -12.37
CA GLU A 9 -4.02 6.47 -12.63
C GLU A 9 -3.14 5.43 -13.31
N PHE A 10 -3.32 4.15 -12.96
CA PHE A 10 -2.58 3.04 -13.56
C PHE A 10 -3.41 1.75 -13.56
N HIS A 11 -3.02 0.80 -14.39
CA HIS A 11 -3.56 -0.55 -14.38
C HIS A 11 -2.63 -1.50 -13.60
N PRO A 12 -3.14 -2.45 -12.81
CA PRO A 12 -2.32 -3.37 -12.02
C PRO A 12 -1.32 -4.21 -12.84
N ASP A 13 -1.57 -4.39 -14.13
CA ASP A 13 -0.66 -5.11 -15.05
C ASP A 13 0.44 -4.21 -15.64
N ASP A 14 0.34 -2.88 -15.45
CA ASP A 14 1.34 -1.90 -15.89
C ASP A 14 1.80 -1.05 -14.70
N LEU A 15 2.82 -1.51 -14.02
CA LEU A 15 3.36 -0.88 -12.81
C LEU A 15 4.52 0.09 -13.08
N ALA A 16 4.84 0.39 -14.34
CA ALA A 16 6.01 1.21 -14.68
C ALA A 16 5.97 2.59 -13.99
N VAL A 17 4.82 3.26 -14.01
CA VAL A 17 4.64 4.57 -13.38
C VAL A 17 4.77 4.50 -11.85
N VAL A 18 4.26 3.43 -11.23
CA VAL A 18 4.34 3.22 -9.78
C VAL A 18 5.78 2.93 -9.37
N ILE A 19 6.49 2.07 -10.10
CA ILE A 19 7.89 1.74 -9.85
C ILE A 19 8.74 3.01 -9.93
N ALA A 20 8.54 3.84 -10.96
CA ALA A 20 9.25 5.11 -11.11
C ALA A 20 8.97 6.09 -9.95
N ALA A 21 7.71 6.18 -9.49
CA ALA A 21 7.33 7.00 -8.35
C ALA A 21 8.00 6.53 -7.06
N VAL A 22 8.00 5.22 -6.80
CA VAL A 22 8.66 4.63 -5.63
C VAL A 22 10.17 4.83 -5.68
N ASP A 23 10.80 4.66 -6.84
CA ASP A 23 12.23 4.97 -7.01
C ASP A 23 12.52 6.44 -6.74
N GLY A 24 11.64 7.34 -7.14
CA GLY A 24 11.73 8.78 -6.87
C GLY A 24 11.77 9.08 -5.38
N VAL A 25 10.78 8.64 -4.60
CA VAL A 25 10.73 8.88 -3.15
C VAL A 25 11.87 8.18 -2.40
N ARG A 26 12.29 6.99 -2.84
CA ARG A 26 13.45 6.28 -2.26
C ARG A 26 14.76 7.01 -2.54
N SER A 27 14.95 7.54 -3.74
CA SER A 27 16.12 8.32 -4.11
C SER A 27 16.19 9.65 -3.35
N ALA A 28 15.04 10.30 -3.15
CA ALA A 28 14.92 11.50 -2.33
C ALA A 28 15.08 11.22 -0.82
N ARG A 29 14.98 9.95 -0.39
CA ARG A 29 14.99 9.52 1.01
C ARG A 29 13.90 10.20 1.86
N SER A 30 12.80 10.55 1.23
CA SER A 30 11.65 11.24 1.81
C SER A 30 10.38 10.90 1.06
N GLY A 31 9.23 11.09 1.71
CA GLY A 31 7.94 10.91 1.07
C GLY A 31 7.41 9.47 1.10
N TRP A 32 6.26 9.33 0.48
CA TRP A 32 5.57 8.03 0.37
C TRP A 32 4.67 7.97 -0.85
N VAL A 33 4.28 6.77 -1.24
CA VAL A 33 3.33 6.49 -2.32
C VAL A 33 2.19 5.66 -1.75
N ASN A 34 0.96 6.12 -1.90
CA ASN A 34 -0.26 5.38 -1.60
C ASN A 34 -0.84 4.79 -2.87
N LEU A 35 -1.25 3.52 -2.82
CA LEU A 35 -1.84 2.79 -3.94
C LEU A 35 -3.21 2.27 -3.49
N ALA A 36 -4.27 2.66 -4.21
CA ALA A 36 -5.63 2.23 -3.91
C ALA A 36 -6.43 1.98 -5.18
N PRO A 37 -7.36 1.01 -5.18
CA PRO A 37 -8.26 0.83 -6.31
C PRO A 37 -9.19 2.03 -6.43
N MET A 38 -9.47 2.46 -7.66
CA MET A 38 -10.52 3.43 -7.92
C MET A 38 -11.88 2.78 -7.69
N VAL A 39 -12.60 3.29 -6.71
CA VAL A 39 -13.97 2.83 -6.40
C VAL A 39 -14.93 3.78 -7.10
N PRO A 40 -15.82 3.30 -7.98
CA PRO A 40 -16.86 4.11 -8.60
C PRO A 40 -17.68 4.87 -7.56
N GLU A 41 -18.14 6.07 -7.91
CA GLU A 41 -18.80 6.97 -6.96
C GLU A 41 -20.09 6.37 -6.39
N ASP A 42 -20.81 5.60 -7.19
CA ASP A 42 -22.02 4.85 -6.80
C ASP A 42 -21.76 3.71 -5.81
N GLN A 43 -20.51 3.22 -5.74
CA GLN A 43 -20.07 2.17 -4.81
C GLN A 43 -19.34 2.71 -3.58
N ARG A 44 -19.11 4.03 -3.54
CA ARG A 44 -18.51 4.68 -2.37
C ARG A 44 -19.52 4.72 -1.23
N ARG A 45 -19.13 4.18 -0.10
CA ARG A 45 -19.93 4.32 1.10
C ARG A 45 -19.83 5.76 1.61
N PRO A 46 -20.95 6.32 2.17
CA PRO A 46 -20.93 7.67 2.71
C PRO A 46 -19.79 7.83 3.73
N PRO A 47 -19.11 8.98 3.74
CA PRO A 47 -18.03 9.24 4.70
C PRO A 47 -18.59 9.15 6.13
N LEU A 48 -17.90 8.42 6.99
CA LEU A 48 -18.23 8.39 8.40
C LEU A 48 -18.00 9.77 9.03
N SER A 49 -18.92 10.21 9.89
CA SER A 49 -18.68 11.37 10.75
C SER A 49 -17.41 11.18 11.58
N ILE A 50 -16.82 12.27 12.08
CA ILE A 50 -15.60 12.22 12.92
C ILE A 50 -15.81 11.24 14.09
N LEU A 51 -16.99 11.29 14.75
CA LEU A 51 -17.36 10.35 15.80
C LEU A 51 -17.50 8.92 15.28
N GLY A 52 -18.08 8.73 14.11
CA GLY A 52 -18.19 7.41 13.46
C GLY A 52 -16.82 6.79 13.14
N ARG A 53 -15.81 7.58 12.79
CA ARG A 53 -14.44 7.09 12.58
C ARG A 53 -13.76 6.61 13.86
N VAL A 54 -14.03 7.26 14.98
CA VAL A 54 -13.42 6.95 16.29
C VAL A 54 -14.07 5.70 16.90
N PHE A 55 -15.35 5.51 16.73
CA PHE A 55 -16.13 4.42 17.34
C PHE A 55 -16.52 3.30 16.37
N SER A 56 -16.20 3.42 15.10
CA SER A 56 -16.51 2.40 14.11
C SER A 56 -15.56 1.22 14.20
N SER A 57 -16.11 0.04 14.43
CA SER A 57 -15.44 -1.24 14.18
C SER A 57 -15.31 -1.58 12.68
N ARG A 58 -15.67 -0.63 11.81
CA ARG A 58 -15.66 -0.77 10.36
C ARG A 58 -14.24 -0.59 9.84
N GLY A 59 -13.68 -1.66 9.32
CA GLY A 59 -12.41 -1.61 8.59
C GLY A 59 -12.55 -0.89 7.24
N PRO A 60 -11.44 -0.71 6.51
CA PRO A 60 -11.44 -0.12 5.17
C PRO A 60 -12.32 -0.95 4.23
N ASP A 61 -13.01 -0.28 3.31
CA ASP A 61 -13.88 -0.93 2.31
C ASP A 61 -13.06 -1.54 1.15
N ALA A 62 -11.87 -1.03 0.93
CA ALA A 62 -10.94 -1.48 -0.11
C ALA A 62 -9.51 -1.55 0.44
N PRO A 63 -8.64 -2.38 -0.14
CA PRO A 63 -7.24 -2.42 0.24
C PRO A 63 -6.55 -1.09 -0.13
N MET A 64 -5.56 -0.70 0.68
CA MET A 64 -4.66 0.39 0.38
C MET A 64 -3.24 -0.02 0.76
N ALA A 65 -2.34 0.06 -0.21
CA ALA A 65 -0.92 -0.14 0.02
C ALA A 65 -0.21 1.20 0.17
N THR A 66 0.74 1.28 1.07
CA THR A 66 1.59 2.47 1.28
C THR A 66 3.05 2.06 1.28
N ILE A 67 3.86 2.77 0.52
CA ILE A 67 5.30 2.58 0.47
C ILE A 67 5.94 3.87 0.96
N THR A 68 6.63 3.81 2.10
CA THR A 68 7.30 4.97 2.70
C THR A 68 8.81 4.81 2.58
N ALA A 69 9.46 5.83 2.03
CA ALA A 69 10.91 5.84 1.89
C ALA A 69 11.64 5.74 3.24
N GLY A 70 12.74 5.03 3.27
CA GLY A 70 13.64 5.01 4.41
C GLY A 70 14.37 6.35 4.55
N HIS A 71 14.35 6.92 5.74
CA HIS A 71 15.07 8.17 6.03
C HIS A 71 16.55 7.95 6.28
N GLU A 72 17.34 8.96 6.01
CA GLU A 72 18.75 8.96 6.39
C GLU A 72 18.88 9.04 7.91
N ARG A 73 19.67 8.15 8.48
CA ARG A 73 20.00 8.11 9.90
C ARG A 73 21.14 9.08 10.21
N ARG A 74 21.34 9.36 11.50
CA ARG A 74 22.44 10.24 11.97
C ARG A 74 23.84 9.73 11.60
N ASP A 75 23.99 8.43 11.37
CA ASP A 75 25.22 7.78 10.95
C ASP A 75 25.43 7.78 9.41
N GLY A 76 24.52 8.43 8.66
CA GLY A 76 24.51 8.49 7.20
C GLY A 76 23.93 7.24 6.53
N ALA A 77 23.59 6.21 7.27
CA ALA A 77 22.95 5.02 6.71
C ALA A 77 21.48 5.31 6.32
N VAL A 78 21.04 4.72 5.23
CA VAL A 78 19.63 4.76 4.82
C VAL A 78 18.84 3.71 5.60
N GLY A 79 17.76 4.13 6.25
CA GLY A 79 16.84 3.24 6.94
C GLY A 79 16.07 2.32 5.98
N PRO A 80 15.40 1.29 6.51
CA PRO A 80 14.57 0.41 5.70
C PRO A 80 13.38 1.16 5.08
N THR A 81 12.93 0.70 3.91
CA THR A 81 11.65 1.12 3.34
C THR A 81 10.51 0.44 4.12
N SER A 82 9.49 1.20 4.46
CA SER A 82 8.30 0.66 5.12
C SER A 82 7.19 0.38 4.10
N LEU A 83 6.60 -0.81 4.19
CA LEU A 83 5.47 -1.24 3.36
C LEU A 83 4.26 -1.45 4.26
N GLY A 84 3.19 -0.71 4.02
CA GLY A 84 1.90 -0.86 4.70
C GLY A 84 0.85 -1.47 3.78
N LEU A 85 -0.03 -2.32 4.32
CA LEU A 85 -1.18 -2.85 3.60
C LEU A 85 -2.39 -2.91 4.52
N VAL A 86 -3.32 -2.00 4.31
CA VAL A 86 -4.62 -1.98 4.96
C VAL A 86 -5.59 -2.83 4.15
N HIS A 87 -6.46 -3.60 4.81
CA HIS A 87 -7.29 -4.59 4.12
C HIS A 87 -8.68 -4.76 4.79
N PRO A 88 -9.70 -5.22 4.05
CA PRO A 88 -11.06 -5.35 4.56
C PRO A 88 -11.36 -6.69 5.28
N LEU A 89 -10.37 -7.57 5.48
CA LEU A 89 -10.61 -8.95 5.94
C LEU A 89 -11.00 -9.09 7.42
N ARG A 90 -10.73 -8.10 8.26
CA ARG A 90 -10.95 -8.14 9.73
C ARG A 90 -10.27 -9.32 10.44
N GLN A 91 -9.20 -9.84 9.87
CA GLN A 91 -8.37 -10.90 10.45
C GLN A 91 -6.89 -10.57 10.21
N ARG A 92 -5.98 -11.30 10.85
CA ARG A 92 -4.56 -11.14 10.58
C ARG A 92 -4.25 -11.48 9.13
N LEU A 93 -3.45 -10.67 8.48
CA LEU A 93 -3.20 -10.76 7.05
C LEU A 93 -2.22 -11.89 6.70
N ARG A 94 -1.19 -12.10 7.50
CA ARG A 94 -0.13 -13.06 7.19
C ARG A 94 -0.62 -14.50 6.99
N PRO A 95 -1.45 -15.09 7.87
CA PRO A 95 -2.00 -16.43 7.63
C PRO A 95 -2.78 -16.50 6.32
N TRP A 96 -3.60 -15.49 6.04
CA TRP A 96 -4.38 -15.41 4.81
C TRP A 96 -3.49 -15.35 3.57
N LEU A 97 -2.42 -14.53 3.58
CA LEU A 97 -1.46 -14.45 2.47
C LEU A 97 -0.75 -15.78 2.24
N PHE A 98 -0.39 -16.48 3.31
CA PHE A 98 0.25 -17.79 3.20
C PHE A 98 -0.69 -18.81 2.54
N GLU A 99 -1.95 -18.87 2.95
CA GLU A 99 -2.97 -19.76 2.39
C GLU A 99 -3.25 -19.50 0.91
N HIS A 100 -3.04 -18.25 0.45
CA HIS A 100 -3.27 -17.83 -0.93
C HIS A 100 -2.00 -17.81 -1.80
N GLY A 101 -0.87 -18.32 -1.29
CA GLY A 101 0.39 -18.35 -2.03
C GLY A 101 1.03 -16.97 -2.24
N LEU A 102 0.67 -15.97 -1.41
CA LEU A 102 1.12 -14.59 -1.48
C LEU A 102 1.99 -14.20 -0.28
N ALA A 103 2.57 -15.17 0.40
CA ALA A 103 3.44 -14.92 1.54
C ALA A 103 4.55 -13.92 1.18
N PRO A 104 4.80 -12.91 2.03
CA PRO A 104 5.89 -11.95 1.78
C PRO A 104 7.24 -12.67 1.73
N PRO A 105 8.22 -12.15 0.98
CA PRO A 105 9.60 -12.62 1.00
C PRO A 105 10.15 -12.70 2.43
N VAL A 106 11.07 -13.63 2.67
CA VAL A 106 11.60 -13.91 4.02
C VAL A 106 12.41 -12.77 4.62
N ASP A 107 12.95 -11.89 3.79
CA ASP A 107 13.69 -10.69 4.18
C ASP A 107 12.79 -9.49 4.55
N TRP A 108 11.47 -9.61 4.33
CA TRP A 108 10.51 -8.60 4.78
C TRP A 108 10.23 -8.77 6.28
N LYS A 109 10.78 -7.87 7.07
CA LYS A 109 10.61 -7.90 8.52
C LYS A 109 9.23 -7.40 8.93
N VAL A 110 8.42 -8.27 9.52
CA VAL A 110 7.09 -7.89 10.04
C VAL A 110 7.23 -6.96 11.22
N LYS A 111 6.56 -5.81 11.15
CA LYS A 111 6.45 -4.81 12.23
C LYS A 111 5.07 -4.82 12.86
N GLN A 112 4.05 -5.10 12.07
CA GLN A 112 2.66 -5.14 12.50
C GLN A 112 1.90 -6.16 11.67
N ASP A 113 0.95 -6.83 12.31
CA ASP A 113 -0.10 -7.62 11.64
C ASP A 113 -1.35 -7.57 12.52
N ASN A 114 -2.16 -6.54 12.30
CA ASN A 114 -3.33 -6.23 13.09
C ASN A 114 -4.60 -6.37 12.24
N PRO A 115 -5.63 -7.10 12.72
CA PRO A 115 -6.86 -7.32 11.97
C PRO A 115 -7.59 -6.05 11.51
N MET A 116 -7.43 -4.95 12.24
CA MET A 116 -8.14 -3.69 12.00
C MET A 116 -7.27 -2.60 11.37
N ARG A 117 -5.95 -2.67 11.62
CA ARG A 117 -4.98 -1.65 11.17
C ARG A 117 -4.12 -2.11 10.00
N GLY A 118 -4.27 -3.38 9.60
CA GLY A 118 -3.48 -3.97 8.53
C GLY A 118 -2.10 -4.46 8.96
N ALA A 119 -1.28 -4.76 7.98
CA ALA A 119 0.08 -5.24 8.16
C ALA A 119 1.11 -4.21 7.72
N VAL A 120 2.26 -4.24 8.38
CA VAL A 120 3.40 -3.38 8.07
C VAL A 120 4.67 -4.24 8.06
N TRP A 121 5.48 -4.06 7.04
CA TRP A 121 6.80 -4.67 6.89
C TRP A 121 7.87 -3.60 6.71
N GLU A 122 9.07 -3.92 7.13
CA GLU A 122 10.28 -3.21 6.73
C GLU A 122 11.07 -4.08 5.75
N VAL A 123 11.52 -3.48 4.66
CA VAL A 123 12.40 -4.11 3.69
C VAL A 123 13.75 -3.39 3.68
N PRO A 124 14.88 -4.10 3.47
CA PRO A 124 16.20 -3.48 3.38
C PRO A 124 16.23 -2.34 2.37
N ALA A 125 17.03 -1.31 2.64
CA ALA A 125 17.13 -0.13 1.79
C ALA A 125 17.60 -0.43 0.35
N ASP A 126 18.34 -1.51 0.17
CA ASP A 126 18.88 -1.99 -1.11
C ASP A 126 17.97 -2.99 -1.83
N THR A 127 16.80 -3.33 -1.25
CA THR A 127 15.83 -4.23 -1.88
C THR A 127 15.34 -3.64 -3.22
N PRO A 128 15.37 -4.39 -4.33
CA PRO A 128 14.93 -3.89 -5.64
C PRO A 128 13.47 -3.41 -5.62
N THR A 129 13.21 -2.26 -6.23
CA THR A 129 11.87 -1.64 -6.23
C THR A 129 10.85 -2.46 -7.03
N ALA A 130 11.19 -2.87 -8.24
CA ALA A 130 10.25 -3.52 -9.14
C ALA A 130 9.65 -4.81 -8.55
N PRO A 131 10.41 -5.80 -8.06
CA PRO A 131 9.83 -6.99 -7.45
C PRO A 131 9.07 -6.68 -6.16
N THR A 132 9.50 -5.68 -5.39
CA THR A 132 8.80 -5.25 -4.16
C THR A 132 7.43 -4.69 -4.47
N VAL A 133 7.33 -3.75 -5.41
CA VAL A 133 6.06 -3.17 -5.86
C VAL A 133 5.16 -4.23 -6.47
N THR A 134 5.70 -5.10 -7.32
CA THR A 134 4.94 -6.19 -7.96
C THR A 134 4.33 -7.12 -6.91
N HIS A 135 5.10 -7.54 -5.91
CA HIS A 135 4.60 -8.43 -4.86
C HIS A 135 3.53 -7.73 -3.98
N LEU A 136 3.78 -6.49 -3.58
CA LEU A 136 2.83 -5.70 -2.79
C LEU A 136 1.51 -5.49 -3.54
N MET A 137 1.58 -5.19 -4.84
CA MET A 137 0.39 -5.06 -5.68
C MET A 137 -0.36 -6.38 -5.88
N ALA A 138 0.34 -7.50 -6.01
CA ALA A 138 -0.30 -8.81 -6.07
C ALA A 138 -1.10 -9.10 -4.79
N MET A 139 -0.54 -8.79 -3.61
CA MET A 139 -1.26 -8.90 -2.35
C MET A 139 -2.47 -7.97 -2.30
N ALA A 140 -2.30 -6.70 -2.65
CA ALA A 140 -3.36 -5.69 -2.61
C ALA A 140 -4.51 -6.05 -3.58
N THR A 141 -4.19 -6.47 -4.79
CA THR A 141 -5.16 -6.88 -5.81
C THR A 141 -5.96 -8.11 -5.37
N ALA A 142 -5.32 -9.08 -4.73
CA ALA A 142 -6.00 -10.27 -4.21
C ALA A 142 -6.97 -9.95 -3.05
N LEU A 143 -6.73 -8.87 -2.33
CA LEU A 143 -7.58 -8.40 -1.24
C LEU A 143 -8.75 -7.52 -1.72
N ASP A 144 -8.72 -7.12 -2.98
CA ASP A 144 -9.76 -6.28 -3.55
C ASP A 144 -11.00 -7.14 -3.88
N LYS A 145 -12.07 -6.93 -3.11
CA LYS A 145 -13.32 -7.67 -3.19
C LYS A 145 -14.43 -6.95 -3.97
N THR A 146 -14.09 -5.90 -4.69
CA THR A 146 -15.11 -5.21 -5.48
C THR A 146 -15.51 -6.05 -6.68
N ASP A 147 -16.81 -6.01 -7.00
CA ASP A 147 -17.43 -6.77 -8.11
C ASP A 147 -17.04 -6.28 -9.52
N ALA A 148 -16.14 -5.32 -9.62
CA ALA A 148 -15.65 -4.84 -10.91
C ALA A 148 -14.78 -5.90 -11.59
N ASP A 149 -14.95 -6.05 -12.91
CA ASP A 149 -14.07 -6.89 -13.72
C ASP A 149 -12.59 -6.51 -13.45
N PRO A 150 -11.75 -7.43 -12.94
CA PRO A 150 -10.35 -7.15 -12.66
C PRO A 150 -9.59 -6.56 -13.85
N ALA A 151 -9.97 -6.96 -15.09
CA ALA A 151 -9.35 -6.47 -16.32
C ALA A 151 -9.66 -4.99 -16.61
N LEU A 152 -10.72 -4.44 -16.03
CA LEU A 152 -11.14 -3.05 -16.22
C LEU A 152 -10.81 -2.18 -15.02
N ARG A 153 -10.20 -2.76 -13.96
CA ARG A 153 -9.97 -2.06 -12.73
C ARG A 153 -8.77 -1.13 -12.81
N THR A 154 -9.04 0.14 -12.66
CA THR A 154 -8.03 1.18 -12.53
C THR A 154 -7.65 1.39 -11.07
N TRP A 155 -6.38 1.61 -10.81
CA TRP A 155 -5.83 1.99 -9.54
C TRP A 155 -5.29 3.42 -9.58
N MET A 156 -5.15 4.01 -8.43
CA MET A 156 -4.62 5.35 -8.24
C MET A 156 -3.35 5.28 -7.39
N ALA A 157 -2.31 5.94 -7.85
CA ALA A 157 -1.11 6.22 -7.08
C ALA A 157 -1.14 7.68 -6.64
N GLU A 158 -1.08 7.93 -5.34
CA GLU A 158 -0.95 9.26 -4.75
C GLU A 158 0.48 9.38 -4.22
N ILE A 159 1.24 10.28 -4.80
CA ILE A 159 2.69 10.45 -4.57
C ILE A 159 2.91 11.70 -3.73
N HIS A 160 3.50 11.51 -2.57
CA HIS A 160 3.88 12.57 -1.63
C HIS A 160 5.41 12.62 -1.57
N PRO A 161 6.05 13.64 -2.17
CA PRO A 161 7.51 13.80 -2.20
C PRO A 161 8.14 14.11 -0.83
#